data_a2f06e9ed76e68f261765f78e573f8f6
#
_entry.id   a2f06e9ed76e68f261765f78e573f8f6
#
_cell.length_a   1.000
_cell.length_b   1.000
_cell.length_c   1.000
_cell.angle_alpha   90.00
_cell.angle_beta   90.00
_cell.angle_gamma   90.00
#
_symmetry.space_group_name_H-M   'P 1'
#
loop_
_entity.id
_entity.type
_entity.pdbx_description
1 polymer ?
#
loop_
_entity_poly.entity_id
_entity_poly.type
_entity_poly.pdbx_seq_one_letter_code
_entity_poly.pdbx_strand_id
1 'polypeptide(L)'
;MNQVIFVSMPNCGSCRKLENALDYSGIEIPEHKIIDPSNEKDLEWANNLNIITFPTIIKLDENGKEISRLTGLQPLTKIRQFLID
;
A
#
# COMPACT_ATOMS: atom_id res chain seq x y z
N MET A 1 1.98 -15.05 9.99
CA MET A 1 2.42 -13.63 10.00
C MET A 1 1.72 -12.87 8.91
N ASN A 2 1.32 -11.64 9.22
CA ASN A 2 0.66 -10.80 8.23
C ASN A 2 1.65 -10.12 7.31
N GLN A 3 1.24 -9.88 6.07
CA GLN A 3 1.98 -9.05 5.13
C GLN A 3 1.36 -7.66 5.13
N VAL A 4 2.20 -6.64 5.11
CA VAL A 4 1.75 -5.25 4.92
C VAL A 4 2.45 -4.72 3.68
N ILE A 5 1.66 -4.28 2.71
CA ILE A 5 2.17 -3.87 1.40
C ILE A 5 1.73 -2.44 1.10
N PHE A 6 2.70 -1.61 0.74
CA PHE A 6 2.44 -0.26 0.22
C PHE A 6 2.30 -0.38 -1.29
N VAL A 7 1.09 -0.13 -1.81
CA VAL A 7 0.80 -0.28 -3.23
C VAL A 7 0.75 1.09 -3.88
N SER A 8 1.56 1.27 -4.93
CA SER A 8 1.68 2.54 -5.63
C SER A 8 1.66 2.35 -7.14
N MET A 9 1.71 3.45 -7.87
CA MET A 9 1.80 3.46 -9.33
C MET A 9 2.92 4.39 -9.78
N PRO A 10 3.48 4.18 -10.98
CA PRO A 10 4.38 5.16 -11.58
C PRO A 10 3.66 6.50 -11.77
N ASN A 11 4.40 7.59 -11.64
CA ASN A 11 3.87 8.94 -11.84
C ASN A 11 2.70 9.31 -10.92
N CYS A 12 2.68 8.72 -9.76
CA CYS A 12 1.65 8.98 -8.76
C CYS A 12 2.16 10.01 -7.75
N GLY A 13 1.68 11.24 -7.85
CA GLY A 13 2.11 12.33 -6.95
C GLY A 13 1.77 12.08 -5.49
N SER A 14 0.56 11.59 -5.22
CA SER A 14 0.13 11.28 -3.85
C SER A 14 0.93 10.11 -3.26
N CYS A 15 1.30 9.13 -4.08
CA CYS A 15 2.14 8.02 -3.63
C CYS A 15 3.50 8.52 -3.16
N ARG A 16 4.14 9.38 -3.96
CA ARG A 16 5.43 9.97 -3.60
C ARG A 16 5.33 10.83 -2.36
N LYS A 17 4.27 11.59 -2.25
CA LYS A 17 4.04 12.45 -1.09
C LYS A 17 3.97 11.62 0.18
N LEU A 18 3.24 10.53 0.14
CA LEU A 18 3.12 9.65 1.30
C LEU A 18 4.43 8.92 1.60
N GLU A 19 5.11 8.41 0.58
CA GLU A 19 6.41 7.77 0.75
C GLU A 19 7.42 8.71 1.43
N ASN A 20 7.48 9.96 0.98
CA ASN A 20 8.37 10.96 1.56
C ASN A 20 8.03 11.22 3.03
N ALA A 21 6.74 11.32 3.35
CA ALA A 21 6.29 11.55 4.72
C ALA A 21 6.66 10.37 5.63
N LEU A 22 6.50 9.14 5.13
CA LEU A 22 6.87 7.94 5.88
C LEU A 22 8.37 7.88 6.13
N ASP A 23 9.16 8.14 5.09
CA ASP A 23 10.63 8.16 5.20
C ASP A 23 11.10 9.20 6.20
N TYR A 24 10.56 10.41 6.11
CA TYR A 24 10.90 11.50 7.01
C TYR A 24 10.59 11.16 8.47
N SER A 25 9.51 10.42 8.69
CA SER A 25 9.04 10.05 10.03
C SER A 25 9.62 8.74 10.54
N GLY A 26 10.45 8.07 9.74
CA GLY A 26 11.06 6.80 10.12
C GLY A 26 10.06 5.64 10.19
N ILE A 27 8.96 5.75 9.47
CA ILE A 27 7.95 4.67 9.41
C ILE A 27 8.28 3.79 8.22
N GLU A 28 8.54 2.52 8.46
CA GLU A 28 8.84 1.56 7.40
C GLU A 28 7.67 0.61 7.16
N ILE A 29 7.32 0.45 5.89
CA ILE A 29 6.36 -0.57 5.47
C ILE A 29 7.18 -1.68 4.81
N PRO A 30 7.06 -2.95 5.29
CA PRO A 30 7.96 -4.03 4.87
C PRO A 30 7.99 -4.30 3.37
N GLU A 31 6.87 -4.19 2.70
CA GLU A 31 6.79 -4.51 1.27
C GLU A 31 6.20 -3.36 0.47
N HIS A 32 6.73 -3.17 -0.73
CA HIS A 32 6.24 -2.20 -1.69
C HIS A 32 5.91 -2.90 -2.99
N LYS A 33 4.78 -2.55 -3.57
CA LYS A 33 4.34 -3.08 -4.86
C LYS A 33 3.99 -1.92 -5.76
N ILE A 34 4.68 -1.81 -6.90
CA ILE A 34 4.40 -0.80 -7.91
C ILE A 34 3.55 -1.45 -9.00
N ILE A 35 2.37 -0.92 -9.24
CA ILE A 35 1.48 -1.42 -10.29
C ILE A 35 1.78 -0.65 -11.57
N ASP A 36 2.40 -1.32 -12.53
CA ASP A 36 2.69 -0.77 -13.83
C ASP A 36 1.46 -1.01 -14.72
N PRO A 37 0.78 0.07 -15.20
CA PRO A 37 -0.43 -0.09 -16.02
C PRO A 37 -0.22 -0.86 -17.33
N SER A 38 1.03 -0.95 -17.80
CA SER A 38 1.35 -1.69 -19.01
C SER A 38 1.66 -3.18 -18.75
N ASN A 39 1.70 -3.57 -17.49
CA ASN A 39 2.01 -4.94 -17.10
C ASN A 39 0.73 -5.67 -16.69
N GLU A 40 0.35 -6.68 -17.48
CA GLU A 40 -0.89 -7.42 -17.25
C GLU A 40 -0.95 -8.13 -15.91
N LYS A 41 0.19 -8.66 -15.45
CA LYS A 41 0.25 -9.37 -14.15
C LYS A 41 0.02 -8.40 -12.99
N ASP A 42 0.57 -7.19 -13.09
CA ASP A 42 0.36 -6.18 -12.06
C ASP A 42 -1.10 -5.77 -12.00
N LEU A 43 -1.72 -5.53 -13.16
CA LEU A 43 -3.14 -5.18 -13.23
C LEU A 43 -4.02 -6.29 -12.68
N GLU A 44 -3.71 -7.53 -13.00
CA GLU A 44 -4.45 -8.69 -12.51
C GLU A 44 -4.37 -8.79 -11.00
N TRP A 45 -3.16 -8.63 -10.45
CA TRP A 45 -2.93 -8.65 -9.01
C TRP A 45 -3.77 -7.59 -8.30
N ALA A 46 -3.74 -6.36 -8.82
CA ALA A 46 -4.49 -5.24 -8.24
C ALA A 46 -6.01 -5.47 -8.37
N ASN A 47 -6.45 -5.96 -9.53
CA ASN A 47 -7.87 -6.22 -9.77
C ASN A 47 -8.41 -7.31 -8.85
N ASN A 48 -7.63 -8.35 -8.60
CA ASN A 48 -8.03 -9.44 -7.71
C ASN A 48 -8.24 -8.95 -6.28
N LEU A 49 -7.54 -7.90 -5.89
CA LEU A 49 -7.69 -7.30 -4.56
C LEU A 49 -8.58 -6.06 -4.57
N ASN A 50 -9.17 -5.74 -5.70
CA ASN A 50 -10.01 -4.54 -5.89
C ASN A 50 -9.28 -3.26 -5.47
N ILE A 51 -8.00 -3.15 -5.80
CA ILE A 51 -7.22 -1.96 -5.53
C ILE A 51 -7.36 -1.01 -6.71
N ILE A 52 -8.07 0.09 -6.50
CA ILE A 52 -8.35 1.10 -7.53
C ILE A 52 -7.90 2.49 -7.14
N THR A 53 -7.48 2.68 -5.90
CA THR A 53 -7.02 3.96 -5.38
C THR A 53 -5.55 3.83 -4.99
N PHE A 54 -4.74 4.83 -5.33
CA PHE A 54 -3.32 4.82 -5.01
C PHE A 54 -2.92 6.11 -4.29
N PRO A 55 -2.12 6.03 -3.23
CA PRO A 55 -1.57 4.80 -2.67
C PRO A 55 -2.60 4.01 -1.87
N THR A 56 -2.37 2.73 -1.71
CA THR A 56 -3.13 1.86 -0.81
C THR A 56 -2.14 1.10 0.06
N ILE A 57 -2.41 1.02 1.35
CA ILE A 57 -1.64 0.16 2.25
C ILE A 57 -2.58 -0.98 2.63
N ILE A 58 -2.21 -2.19 2.28
CA ILE A 58 -3.06 -3.35 2.48
C ILE A 58 -2.38 -4.35 3.40
N LYS A 59 -3.16 -4.94 4.28
CA LYS A 59 -2.71 -5.99 5.20
C LYS A 59 -3.34 -7.31 4.79
N LEU A 60 -2.51 -8.30 4.53
CA LEU A 60 -2.94 -9.64 4.13
C LEU A 60 -2.53 -10.66 5.18
N ASP A 61 -3.35 -11.69 5.36
CA ASP A 61 -3.00 -12.80 6.25
C ASP A 61 -2.05 -13.79 5.56
N GLU A 62 -1.73 -14.88 6.25
CA GLU A 62 -0.82 -15.92 5.75
C GLU A 62 -1.28 -16.54 4.45
N ASN A 63 -2.58 -16.53 4.20
CA ASN A 63 -3.17 -17.14 3.01
C ASN A 63 -3.37 -16.12 1.89
N GLY A 64 -2.88 -14.90 2.06
CA GLY A 64 -3.05 -13.84 1.08
C GLY A 64 -4.41 -13.17 1.11
N LYS A 65 -5.18 -13.39 2.16
CA LYS A 65 -6.52 -12.83 2.31
C LYS A 65 -6.43 -11.48 3.00
N GLU A 66 -7.20 -10.53 2.50
CA GLU A 66 -7.20 -9.17 3.07
C GLU A 66 -7.79 -9.14 4.48
N ILE A 67 -7.04 -8.51 5.40
CA ILE A 67 -7.50 -8.24 6.76
C ILE A 67 -8.08 -6.84 6.83
N SER A 68 -7.37 -5.85 6.29
CA SER A 68 -7.78 -4.44 6.29
C SER A 68 -6.93 -3.65 5.31
N ARG A 69 -7.36 -2.41 5.03
CA ARG A 69 -6.59 -1.51 4.15
C ARG A 69 -6.82 -0.06 4.52
N LEU A 70 -5.86 0.77 4.12
CA LEU A 70 -5.99 2.22 4.13
C LEU A 70 -5.82 2.70 2.70
N THR A 71 -6.73 3.53 2.22
CA THR A 71 -6.68 4.04 0.85
C THR A 71 -6.41 5.54 0.82
N GLY A 72 -5.59 5.96 -0.15
CA GLY A 72 -5.26 7.36 -0.35
C GLY A 72 -4.32 7.92 0.70
N LEU A 73 -4.24 9.24 0.76
CA LEU A 73 -3.41 9.93 1.75
C LEU A 73 -4.09 9.84 3.12
N GLN A 74 -3.35 9.34 4.09
CA GLN A 74 -3.83 9.18 5.45
C GLN A 74 -2.88 9.86 6.44
N PRO A 75 -3.38 10.32 7.59
CA PRO A 75 -2.51 10.86 8.63
C PRO A 75 -1.51 9.79 9.10
N LEU A 76 -0.29 10.20 9.40
CA LEU A 76 0.76 9.28 9.84
C LEU A 76 0.38 8.54 11.12
N THR A 77 -0.35 9.18 12.02
CA THR A 77 -0.84 8.53 13.24
C THR A 77 -1.73 7.34 12.92
N LYS A 78 -2.57 7.48 11.91
CA LYS A 78 -3.47 6.40 11.48
C LYS A 78 -2.67 5.24 10.86
N ILE A 79 -1.64 5.57 10.09
CA ILE A 79 -0.78 4.56 9.48
C ILE A 79 -0.01 3.79 10.56
N ARG A 80 0.54 4.50 11.56
CA ARG A 80 1.23 3.84 12.67
C ARG A 80 0.30 2.86 13.39
N GLN A 81 -0.92 3.29 13.66
CA GLN A 81 -1.92 2.44 14.32
C GLN A 81 -2.22 1.20 13.48
N PHE A 82 -2.38 1.41 12.18
CA PHE A 82 -2.62 0.32 11.23
C PHE A 82 -1.50 -0.72 11.25
N LEU A 83 -0.25 -0.27 11.33
CA LEU A 83 0.90 -1.17 11.29
C LEU A 83 1.04 -2.02 12.56
N ILE A 84 0.56 -1.55 13.70
CA ILE A 84 0.69 -2.28 14.97
C ILE A 84 -0.55 -3.09 15.32
N ASP A 85 -1.65 -2.88 14.64
CA ASP A 85 -2.90 -3.65 14.89
C ASP A 85 -2.85 -5.10 14.31
#